data_217c3773245bd4729fdac49239001487
#
_entry.id   217c3773245bd4729fdac49239001487
#
_cell.length_a   1.000
_cell.length_b   1.000
_cell.length_c   1.000
_cell.angle_alpha   90.00
_cell.angle_beta   90.00
_cell.angle_gamma   90.00
#
_symmetry.space_group_name_H-M   'P 1'
#
loop_
_entity.id
_entity.type
_entity.pdbx_description
1 polymer ?
#
loop_
_entity_poly.entity_id
_entity_poly.type
_entity_poly.pdbx_seq_one_letter_code
_entity_poly.pdbx_strand_id
1 'polypeptide(L)'
;MRVIGKYIIATILLLVMAAETVWAQGTGVLIGVPEQNVIYSGVDNPLLVGAIGTVGNEWVVTCREADVFERQGVWYIHPTENDSIEWVTVTIYRKGAKGKNVFMGDKPFRVMSHPEQLACIVTPSHVYRTGDSVPVAVIQDSTTRVAPRYHEHMDYSESDLLMEQFTVVCRQKYLRCANDTLSTVAKAAIAETLTESDAVEIVIQAPRIGKRGDKSTTLRTLQSSNFTIVRSREQQ
;
A
#
# COMPACT_ATOMS: atom_id res chain seq x y z
N MET A 1 -65.82 -28.11 17.13
CA MET A 1 -65.38 -26.71 16.84
C MET A 1 -64.10 -26.27 17.54
N ARG A 2 -63.70 -26.79 18.72
CA ARG A 2 -62.50 -26.30 19.44
C ARG A 2 -61.14 -26.78 18.88
N VAL A 3 -61.11 -27.84 18.07
CA VAL A 3 -59.85 -28.38 17.53
C VAL A 3 -59.38 -27.62 16.29
N ILE A 4 -60.28 -27.20 15.43
CA ILE A 4 -59.98 -26.49 14.17
C ILE A 4 -59.33 -25.09 14.45
N GLY A 5 -59.76 -24.41 15.50
CA GLY A 5 -59.18 -23.12 15.87
C GLY A 5 -57.72 -23.18 16.30
N LYS A 6 -57.28 -24.28 16.92
CA LYS A 6 -55.87 -24.45 17.35
C LYS A 6 -54.91 -24.63 16.16
N TYR A 7 -55.34 -25.34 15.11
CA TYR A 7 -54.53 -25.52 13.92
C TYR A 7 -54.39 -24.24 13.07
N ILE A 8 -55.47 -23.42 13.01
CA ILE A 8 -55.44 -22.17 12.31
C ILE A 8 -54.46 -21.17 12.99
N ILE A 9 -54.48 -21.09 14.31
CA ILE A 9 -53.56 -20.23 15.06
C ILE A 9 -52.09 -20.71 14.90
N ALA A 10 -51.84 -22.04 14.97
CA ALA A 10 -50.52 -22.58 14.77
C ALA A 10 -49.98 -22.34 13.35
N THR A 11 -50.83 -22.42 12.32
CA THR A 11 -50.45 -22.17 10.93
C THR A 11 -50.13 -20.69 10.69
N ILE A 12 -50.91 -19.77 11.29
CA ILE A 12 -50.66 -18.33 11.21
C ILE A 12 -49.36 -17.98 11.93
N LEU A 13 -49.07 -18.54 13.10
CA LEU A 13 -47.83 -18.32 13.83
C LEU A 13 -46.61 -18.83 13.02
N LEU A 14 -46.73 -20.00 12.36
CA LEU A 14 -45.67 -20.53 11.51
C LEU A 14 -45.43 -19.65 10.27
N LEU A 15 -46.46 -19.07 9.68
CA LEU A 15 -46.36 -18.15 8.55
C LEU A 15 -45.72 -16.83 8.95
N VAL A 16 -46.04 -16.29 10.14
CA VAL A 16 -45.39 -15.07 10.66
C VAL A 16 -43.93 -15.31 10.96
N MET A 17 -43.57 -16.43 11.58
CA MET A 17 -42.15 -16.82 11.82
C MET A 17 -41.35 -17.00 10.52
N ALA A 18 -41.98 -17.54 9.48
CA ALA A 18 -41.35 -17.67 8.16
C ALA A 18 -41.18 -16.32 7.44
N ALA A 19 -42.08 -15.36 7.68
CA ALA A 19 -41.94 -14.02 7.12
C ALA A 19 -40.80 -13.24 7.76
N GLU A 20 -40.55 -13.40 9.06
CA GLU A 20 -39.42 -12.71 9.74
C GLU A 20 -38.06 -13.23 9.29
N THR A 21 -37.95 -14.53 8.93
CA THR A 21 -36.68 -15.07 8.42
C THR A 21 -36.32 -14.59 7.00
N VAL A 22 -37.31 -14.17 6.21
CA VAL A 22 -37.08 -13.61 4.85
C VAL A 22 -36.56 -12.16 4.92
N TRP A 23 -36.84 -11.42 6.00
CA TRP A 23 -36.37 -10.04 6.17
C TRP A 23 -34.96 -9.95 6.78
N ALA A 24 -34.44 -11.06 7.31
CA ALA A 24 -33.08 -11.11 7.88
C ALA A 24 -31.96 -11.40 6.86
N GLN A 25 -32.29 -11.57 5.58
CA GLN A 25 -31.30 -11.56 4.51
C GLN A 25 -30.96 -10.09 4.16
N GLY A 26 -30.40 -9.38 5.11
CA GLY A 26 -29.74 -8.12 4.84
C GLY A 26 -28.64 -8.37 3.79
N THR A 27 -28.77 -7.75 2.64
CA THR A 27 -27.68 -7.66 1.66
C THR A 27 -26.55 -6.89 2.33
N GLY A 28 -25.69 -7.61 3.06
CA GLY A 28 -24.52 -7.03 3.69
C GLY A 28 -23.52 -6.66 2.60
N VAL A 29 -23.16 -5.39 2.50
CA VAL A 29 -22.07 -4.92 1.65
C VAL A 29 -20.78 -4.94 2.46
N LEU A 30 -19.74 -5.50 1.89
CA LEU A 30 -18.38 -5.43 2.41
C LEU A 30 -17.63 -4.34 1.64
N ILE A 31 -17.20 -3.31 2.36
CA ILE A 31 -16.29 -2.30 1.84
C ILE A 31 -15.06 -2.28 2.75
N GLY A 32 -13.89 -2.50 2.21
CA GLY A 32 -12.65 -2.53 2.97
C GLY A 32 -11.47 -2.01 2.18
N VAL A 33 -10.42 -1.64 2.88
CA VAL A 33 -9.08 -1.49 2.33
C VAL A 33 -8.27 -2.67 2.88
N PRO A 34 -7.52 -3.42 2.05
CA PRO A 34 -6.66 -4.48 2.56
C PRO A 34 -5.75 -3.93 3.67
N GLU A 35 -5.65 -4.68 4.76
CA GLU A 35 -4.74 -4.47 5.88
C GLU A 35 -4.96 -3.24 6.77
N GLN A 36 -5.49 -2.14 6.26
CA GLN A 36 -5.68 -0.93 7.05
C GLN A 36 -7.01 -0.28 6.70
N ASN A 37 -7.69 0.28 7.71
CA ASN A 37 -8.96 0.98 7.50
C ASN A 37 -8.74 2.47 7.18
N VAL A 38 -7.63 2.79 6.48
CA VAL A 38 -7.23 4.13 6.09
C VAL A 38 -6.95 4.19 4.60
N ILE A 39 -7.11 5.38 4.03
CA ILE A 39 -6.83 5.70 2.63
C ILE A 39 -5.74 6.77 2.62
N TYR A 40 -4.76 6.64 1.75
CA TYR A 40 -3.67 7.62 1.63
C TYR A 40 -3.93 8.57 0.47
N SER A 41 -3.70 9.87 0.70
CA SER A 41 -3.82 10.89 -0.33
C SER A 41 -2.72 10.74 -1.40
N GLY A 42 -3.04 11.07 -2.65
CA GLY A 42 -2.08 11.07 -3.75
C GLY A 42 -1.63 9.70 -4.27
N VAL A 43 -2.26 8.60 -3.82
CA VAL A 43 -1.96 7.24 -4.29
C VAL A 43 -3.23 6.45 -4.61
N ASP A 44 -3.08 5.42 -5.47
CA ASP A 44 -4.13 4.47 -5.79
C ASP A 44 -4.28 3.47 -4.63
N ASN A 45 -5.33 3.60 -3.82
CA ASN A 45 -5.62 2.69 -2.72
C ASN A 45 -6.56 1.58 -3.18
N PRO A 46 -6.18 0.30 -3.11
CA PRO A 46 -7.07 -0.79 -3.50
C PRO A 46 -8.26 -0.92 -2.55
N LEU A 47 -9.44 -1.15 -3.11
CA LEU A 47 -10.69 -1.37 -2.37
C LEU A 47 -11.14 -2.82 -2.50
N LEU A 48 -11.45 -3.44 -1.38
CA LEU A 48 -12.22 -4.67 -1.33
C LEU A 48 -13.71 -4.32 -1.37
N VAL A 49 -14.35 -4.71 -2.46
CA VAL A 49 -15.79 -4.49 -2.67
C VAL A 49 -16.47 -5.82 -2.85
N GLY A 50 -17.46 -6.11 -2.03
CA GLY A 50 -18.24 -7.33 -2.09
C GLY A 50 -19.62 -7.17 -1.51
N ALA A 51 -20.50 -8.14 -1.77
CA ALA A 51 -21.80 -8.24 -1.11
C ALA A 51 -22.17 -9.67 -0.85
N ILE A 52 -22.75 -9.90 0.32
CA ILE A 52 -23.23 -11.22 0.73
C ILE A 52 -24.52 -11.54 -0.06
N GLY A 53 -24.56 -12.69 -0.69
CA GLY A 53 -25.77 -13.23 -1.36
C GLY A 53 -26.00 -12.73 -2.79
N THR A 54 -25.03 -12.07 -3.43
CA THR A 54 -25.13 -11.65 -4.84
C THR A 54 -24.05 -12.34 -5.69
N VAL A 55 -24.52 -13.02 -6.74
CA VAL A 55 -23.65 -13.53 -7.80
C VAL A 55 -23.76 -12.54 -8.96
N GLY A 56 -22.66 -11.85 -9.27
CA GLY A 56 -22.60 -10.95 -10.42
C GLY A 56 -21.89 -9.62 -10.13
N ASN A 57 -21.10 -9.18 -11.09
CA ASN A 57 -20.13 -8.08 -10.94
C ASN A 57 -20.66 -6.74 -11.45
N GLU A 58 -21.92 -6.42 -11.23
CA GLU A 58 -22.48 -5.15 -11.71
C GLU A 58 -22.52 -4.10 -10.59
N TRP A 59 -21.36 -3.83 -10.01
CA TRP A 59 -21.19 -2.78 -9.03
C TRP A 59 -20.92 -1.43 -9.68
N VAL A 60 -21.40 -0.39 -9.06
CA VAL A 60 -20.98 0.98 -9.28
C VAL A 60 -20.46 1.50 -7.96
N VAL A 61 -19.18 1.76 -7.91
CA VAL A 61 -18.49 2.31 -6.73
C VAL A 61 -18.24 3.78 -6.99
N THR A 62 -18.61 4.62 -6.04
CA THR A 62 -18.49 6.08 -6.14
C THR A 62 -17.91 6.66 -4.86
N CYS A 63 -17.23 7.78 -5.00
CA CYS A 63 -16.83 8.65 -3.92
C CYS A 63 -16.99 10.09 -4.40
N ARG A 64 -17.42 10.99 -3.54
CA ARG A 64 -17.60 12.41 -3.91
C ARG A 64 -16.25 13.16 -3.83
N GLU A 65 -15.44 12.80 -2.85
CA GLU A 65 -14.21 13.49 -2.47
C GLU A 65 -12.96 12.94 -3.15
N ALA A 66 -13.08 11.84 -3.93
CA ALA A 66 -11.95 11.16 -4.56
C ALA A 66 -12.36 10.47 -5.86
N ASP A 67 -11.40 10.27 -6.75
CA ASP A 67 -11.59 9.49 -7.96
C ASP A 67 -11.68 8.00 -7.62
N VAL A 68 -12.65 7.30 -8.25
CA VAL A 68 -12.84 5.85 -8.09
C VAL A 68 -12.83 5.21 -9.47
N PHE A 69 -12.03 4.17 -9.65
CA PHE A 69 -11.90 3.47 -10.92
C PHE A 69 -11.60 1.99 -10.71
N GLU A 70 -11.84 1.19 -11.75
CA GLU A 70 -11.55 -0.24 -11.77
C GLU A 70 -10.36 -0.51 -12.70
N ARG A 71 -9.43 -1.35 -12.23
CA ARG A 71 -8.29 -1.82 -13.02
C ARG A 71 -8.10 -3.32 -12.79
N GLN A 72 -8.21 -4.12 -13.83
CA GLN A 72 -8.03 -5.59 -13.78
C GLN A 72 -8.92 -6.30 -12.75
N GLY A 73 -10.17 -5.84 -12.57
CA GLY A 73 -11.11 -6.42 -11.61
C GLY A 73 -10.94 -5.95 -10.18
N VAL A 74 -10.00 -5.05 -9.91
CA VAL A 74 -9.78 -4.43 -8.60
C VAL A 74 -10.23 -2.98 -8.65
N TRP A 75 -11.06 -2.59 -7.70
CA TRP A 75 -11.44 -1.21 -7.49
C TRP A 75 -10.35 -0.43 -6.77
N TYR A 76 -10.16 0.82 -7.15
CA TYR A 76 -9.20 1.74 -6.53
C TYR A 76 -9.89 3.06 -6.19
N ILE A 77 -9.45 3.68 -5.11
CA ILE A 77 -9.79 5.06 -4.77
C ILE A 77 -8.51 5.90 -4.72
N HIS A 78 -8.55 7.07 -5.37
CA HIS A 78 -7.44 8.02 -5.45
C HIS A 78 -7.89 9.39 -4.93
N PRO A 79 -7.71 9.69 -3.64
CA PRO A 79 -7.88 11.04 -3.15
C PRO A 79 -6.79 11.94 -3.74
N THR A 80 -7.16 13.14 -4.16
CA THR A 80 -6.18 14.15 -4.57
C THR A 80 -5.26 14.52 -3.41
N GLU A 81 -4.02 14.93 -3.72
CA GLU A 81 -3.11 15.51 -2.71
C GLU A 81 -3.71 16.82 -2.18
N ASN A 82 -4.55 16.72 -1.18
CA ASN A 82 -5.17 17.86 -0.52
C ASN A 82 -5.26 17.58 0.98
N ASP A 83 -4.43 18.25 1.75
CA ASP A 83 -4.34 18.11 3.21
C ASP A 83 -5.63 18.50 3.95
N SER A 84 -6.60 19.11 3.26
CA SER A 84 -7.90 19.48 3.86
C SER A 84 -8.92 18.34 3.85
N ILE A 85 -8.67 17.23 3.15
CA ILE A 85 -9.57 16.08 3.11
C ILE A 85 -9.18 15.07 4.20
N GLU A 86 -9.91 15.08 5.31
CA GLU A 86 -9.67 14.14 6.41
C GLU A 86 -10.47 12.83 6.27
N TRP A 87 -11.58 12.87 5.53
CA TRP A 87 -12.47 11.73 5.36
C TRP A 87 -13.01 11.66 3.94
N VAL A 88 -13.16 10.45 3.43
CA VAL A 88 -13.84 10.13 2.18
C VAL A 88 -14.91 9.08 2.44
N THR A 89 -16.04 9.14 1.73
CA THR A 89 -17.11 8.16 1.86
C THR A 89 -17.26 7.39 0.56
N VAL A 90 -16.92 6.11 0.60
CA VAL A 90 -17.13 5.19 -0.52
C VAL A 90 -18.55 4.66 -0.49
N THR A 91 -19.28 4.84 -1.60
CA THR A 91 -20.65 4.39 -1.74
C THR A 91 -20.76 3.34 -2.83
N ILE A 92 -21.48 2.27 -2.55
CA ILE A 92 -21.70 1.16 -3.49
C ILE A 92 -23.16 1.12 -3.90
N TYR A 93 -23.35 0.99 -5.20
CA TYR A 93 -24.64 0.71 -5.83
C TYR A 93 -24.53 -0.60 -6.63
N ARG A 94 -25.66 -1.28 -6.74
CA ARG A 94 -25.85 -2.36 -7.72
C ARG A 94 -26.56 -1.81 -8.95
N LYS A 95 -26.11 -2.14 -10.15
CA LYS A 95 -26.84 -1.84 -11.37
C LYS A 95 -28.17 -2.58 -11.35
N GLY A 96 -29.26 -1.84 -11.32
CA GLY A 96 -30.62 -2.36 -11.34
C GLY A 96 -31.17 -2.43 -12.76
N ALA A 97 -32.34 -3.07 -12.90
CA ALA A 97 -33.07 -3.09 -14.16
C ALA A 97 -33.37 -1.67 -14.63
N LYS A 98 -33.33 -1.45 -15.95
CA LYS A 98 -33.61 -0.15 -16.63
C LYS A 98 -32.59 0.96 -16.29
N GLY A 99 -31.34 0.59 -15.93
CA GLY A 99 -30.26 1.57 -15.67
C GLY A 99 -30.37 2.35 -14.36
N LYS A 100 -31.26 1.98 -13.46
CA LYS A 100 -31.35 2.59 -12.13
C LYS A 100 -30.37 1.89 -11.17
N ASN A 101 -29.50 2.67 -10.54
CA ASN A 101 -28.61 2.16 -9.50
C ASN A 101 -29.38 1.99 -8.19
N VAL A 102 -29.21 0.83 -7.55
CA VAL A 102 -29.79 0.53 -6.23
C VAL A 102 -28.72 0.72 -5.18
N PHE A 103 -28.93 1.62 -4.23
CA PHE A 103 -28.03 1.83 -3.10
C PHE A 103 -27.87 0.55 -2.29
N MET A 104 -26.63 0.17 -1.99
CA MET A 104 -26.30 -1.04 -1.25
C MET A 104 -25.66 -0.72 0.11
N GLY A 105 -24.92 0.36 0.21
CA GLY A 105 -24.27 0.80 1.43
C GLY A 105 -23.16 1.79 1.16
N ASP A 106 -22.67 2.38 2.24
CA ASP A 106 -21.52 3.27 2.23
C ASP A 106 -20.58 2.99 3.41
N LYS A 107 -19.35 3.49 3.31
CA LYS A 107 -18.37 3.41 4.39
C LYS A 107 -17.44 4.62 4.36
N PRO A 108 -17.30 5.33 5.48
CA PRO A 108 -16.29 6.36 5.63
C PRO A 108 -14.91 5.75 5.88
N PHE A 109 -13.89 6.37 5.28
CA PHE A 109 -12.49 6.08 5.52
C PHE A 109 -11.76 7.36 5.89
N ARG A 110 -10.86 7.25 6.85
CA ARG A 110 -9.96 8.34 7.18
C ARG A 110 -8.91 8.47 6.08
N VAL A 111 -8.68 9.71 5.63
CA VAL A 111 -7.58 10.02 4.72
C VAL A 111 -6.36 10.42 5.54
N MET A 112 -5.23 9.83 5.22
CA MET A 112 -3.95 10.16 5.81
C MET A 112 -3.02 10.71 4.73
N SER A 113 -2.12 11.58 5.13
CA SER A 113 -1.03 12.02 4.26
C SER A 113 -0.25 10.81 3.76
N HIS A 114 0.25 10.92 2.54
CA HIS A 114 1.09 9.87 1.96
C HIS A 114 2.24 9.55 2.91
N PRO A 115 2.45 8.28 3.28
CA PRO A 115 3.55 7.92 4.14
C PRO A 115 4.87 8.25 3.46
N GLU A 116 5.82 8.67 4.26
CA GLU A 116 7.13 9.06 3.80
C GLU A 116 7.88 7.86 3.19
N GLN A 117 8.41 8.08 2.01
CA GLN A 117 9.26 7.09 1.36
C GLN A 117 10.72 7.38 1.68
N LEU A 118 11.45 6.34 2.05
CA LEU A 118 12.86 6.37 2.34
C LEU A 118 13.64 5.49 1.37
N ALA A 119 14.88 5.84 1.11
CA ALA A 119 15.77 4.95 0.39
C ALA A 119 16.18 3.78 1.28
N CYS A 120 15.91 2.56 0.85
CA CYS A 120 16.29 1.32 1.54
C CYS A 120 17.33 0.56 0.75
N ILE A 121 18.17 -0.23 1.45
CA ILE A 121 19.07 -1.20 0.83
C ILE A 121 18.29 -2.51 0.73
N VAL A 122 18.12 -3.02 -0.48
CA VAL A 122 17.25 -4.17 -0.78
C VAL A 122 18.06 -5.31 -1.38
N THR A 123 17.87 -6.49 -0.84
CA THR A 123 18.37 -7.77 -1.38
C THR A 123 17.17 -8.65 -1.78
N PRO A 124 17.38 -9.76 -2.48
CA PRO A 124 16.29 -10.69 -2.77
C PRO A 124 15.57 -11.25 -1.54
N SER A 125 16.23 -11.26 -0.37
CA SER A 125 15.74 -11.88 0.85
C SER A 125 15.46 -10.89 1.99
N HIS A 126 15.93 -9.64 1.90
CA HIS A 126 15.83 -8.70 3.02
C HIS A 126 15.81 -7.24 2.57
N VAL A 127 15.13 -6.40 3.34
CA VAL A 127 15.08 -4.94 3.19
C VAL A 127 15.68 -4.30 4.43
N TYR A 128 16.81 -3.62 4.26
CA TYR A 128 17.44 -2.82 5.30
C TYR A 128 16.90 -1.40 5.26
N ARG A 129 16.44 -0.92 6.40
CA ARG A 129 15.84 0.40 6.56
C ARG A 129 16.81 1.38 7.21
N THR A 130 16.47 2.65 7.21
CA THR A 130 17.27 3.69 7.89
C THR A 130 17.50 3.31 9.37
N GLY A 131 18.75 3.42 9.82
CA GLY A 131 19.18 2.99 11.15
C GLY A 131 19.66 1.54 11.26
N ASP A 132 19.44 0.72 10.25
CA ASP A 132 19.86 -0.68 10.28
C ASP A 132 21.36 -0.84 10.12
N SER A 133 21.87 -1.95 10.70
CA SER A 133 23.22 -2.45 10.46
C SER A 133 23.22 -3.39 9.27
N VAL A 134 24.06 -3.08 8.28
CA VAL A 134 24.15 -3.81 7.00
C VAL A 134 25.52 -4.48 6.89
N PRO A 135 25.59 -5.81 6.74
CA PRO A 135 26.86 -6.50 6.50
C PRO A 135 27.55 -5.98 5.23
N VAL A 136 28.87 -5.81 5.26
CA VAL A 136 29.61 -5.34 4.09
C VAL A 136 29.48 -6.29 2.90
N ALA A 137 29.31 -7.59 3.13
CA ALA A 137 29.02 -8.57 2.08
C ALA A 137 27.77 -8.22 1.26
N VAL A 138 26.73 -7.72 1.92
CA VAL A 138 25.50 -7.24 1.26
C VAL A 138 25.82 -6.06 0.34
N ILE A 139 26.63 -5.10 0.81
CA ILE A 139 27.03 -3.94 0.00
C ILE A 139 27.82 -4.35 -1.24
N GLN A 140 28.67 -5.38 -1.13
CA GLN A 140 29.50 -5.88 -2.22
C GLN A 140 28.70 -6.73 -3.23
N ASP A 141 27.58 -7.30 -2.83
CA ASP A 141 26.76 -8.14 -3.68
C ASP A 141 26.21 -7.36 -4.89
N SER A 142 26.29 -8.00 -6.07
CA SER A 142 25.81 -7.42 -7.32
C SER A 142 24.27 -7.37 -7.43
N THR A 143 23.56 -8.16 -6.62
CA THR A 143 22.09 -8.19 -6.57
C THR A 143 21.50 -7.15 -5.65
N THR A 144 22.32 -6.53 -4.79
CA THR A 144 21.86 -5.46 -3.89
C THR A 144 21.47 -4.22 -4.65
N ARG A 145 20.35 -3.63 -4.28
CA ARG A 145 19.78 -2.42 -4.86
C ARG A 145 19.47 -1.39 -3.79
N VAL A 146 19.41 -0.14 -4.19
CA VAL A 146 18.83 0.95 -3.41
C VAL A 146 17.47 1.28 -4.01
N ALA A 147 16.41 1.10 -3.23
CA ALA A 147 15.06 1.29 -3.72
C ALA A 147 14.23 2.11 -2.74
N PRO A 148 13.26 2.91 -3.23
CA PRO A 148 12.31 3.59 -2.37
C PRO A 148 11.42 2.56 -1.67
N ARG A 149 11.20 2.74 -0.37
CA ARG A 149 10.27 1.94 0.43
C ARG A 149 9.54 2.85 1.40
N TYR A 150 8.30 2.50 1.69
CA TYR A 150 7.56 3.18 2.75
C TYR A 150 8.16 2.85 4.11
N HIS A 151 8.06 3.81 5.04
CA HIS A 151 8.57 3.65 6.40
C HIS A 151 7.90 2.48 7.14
N GLU A 152 6.63 2.25 6.88
CA GLU A 152 5.84 1.18 7.48
C GLU A 152 5.63 0.01 6.50
N HIS A 153 5.21 -1.15 7.03
CA HIS A 153 4.89 -2.36 6.25
C HIS A 153 3.63 -2.14 5.40
N MET A 154 3.75 -1.36 4.36
CA MET A 154 2.66 -1.09 3.43
C MET A 154 2.92 -1.87 2.14
N ASP A 155 2.05 -2.82 1.83
CA ASP A 155 2.08 -3.61 0.60
C ASP A 155 1.51 -2.84 -0.61
N TYR A 156 1.82 -1.54 -0.70
CA TYR A 156 1.57 -0.86 -1.96
C TYR A 156 2.58 -1.35 -3.00
N SER A 157 2.07 -1.63 -4.19
CA SER A 157 2.89 -2.00 -5.33
C SER A 157 3.88 -0.87 -5.65
N GLU A 158 5.05 -0.92 -5.03
CA GLU A 158 6.17 -0.01 -5.29
C GLU A 158 6.84 -0.30 -6.63
N SER A 159 6.29 -1.25 -7.40
CA SER A 159 6.87 -1.74 -8.66
C SER A 159 7.05 -0.66 -9.73
N ASP A 160 6.34 0.45 -9.61
CA ASP A 160 6.36 1.53 -10.60
C ASP A 160 7.37 2.64 -10.28
N LEU A 161 7.99 2.63 -9.09
CA LEU A 161 8.98 3.61 -8.69
C LEU A 161 10.39 3.10 -8.94
N LEU A 162 11.17 3.91 -9.63
CA LEU A 162 12.57 3.62 -9.95
C LEU A 162 13.50 4.64 -9.29
N MET A 163 14.59 4.15 -8.73
CA MET A 163 15.68 5.00 -8.29
C MET A 163 16.46 5.48 -9.51
N GLU A 164 16.49 6.80 -9.73
CA GLU A 164 17.20 7.42 -10.85
C GLU A 164 18.66 7.75 -10.50
N GLN A 165 18.85 8.29 -9.32
CA GLN A 165 20.18 8.62 -8.81
C GLN A 165 20.16 8.87 -7.31
N PHE A 166 21.31 8.72 -6.66
CA PHE A 166 21.53 9.08 -5.27
C PHE A 166 23.02 9.34 -5.02
N THR A 167 23.33 9.91 -3.86
CA THR A 167 24.70 10.12 -3.41
C THR A 167 24.94 9.32 -2.14
N VAL A 168 25.98 8.53 -2.10
CA VAL A 168 26.46 7.90 -0.88
C VAL A 168 27.48 8.84 -0.24
N VAL A 169 27.22 9.23 0.99
CA VAL A 169 28.19 9.97 1.81
C VAL A 169 28.86 8.99 2.75
N CYS A 170 30.18 8.89 2.65
CA CYS A 170 31.01 8.03 3.49
C CYS A 170 32.26 8.83 3.93
N ARG A 171 32.43 9.09 5.23
CA ARG A 171 33.55 9.89 5.75
C ARG A 171 33.85 11.15 4.92
N GLN A 172 32.91 12.05 4.74
CA GLN A 172 33.05 13.30 3.97
C GLN A 172 33.32 13.12 2.45
N LYS A 173 33.37 11.90 1.93
CA LYS A 173 33.40 11.62 0.49
C LYS A 173 31.96 11.55 -0.03
N TYR A 174 31.66 12.30 -1.09
CA TYR A 174 30.35 12.32 -1.77
C TYR A 174 30.45 11.49 -3.06
N LEU A 175 29.84 10.34 -3.07
CA LEU A 175 30.01 9.33 -4.12
C LEU A 175 28.69 9.17 -4.87
N ARG A 176 28.63 9.69 -6.09
CA ARG A 176 27.43 9.66 -6.90
C ARG A 176 27.17 8.27 -7.44
N CYS A 177 25.93 7.83 -7.34
CA CYS A 177 25.42 6.58 -7.89
C CYS A 177 24.30 6.87 -8.88
N ALA A 178 24.33 6.21 -10.02
CA ALA A 178 23.28 6.26 -11.03
C ALA A 178 22.40 5.01 -10.91
N ASN A 179 21.12 5.17 -11.21
CA ASN A 179 20.12 4.12 -11.08
C ASN A 179 20.01 3.60 -9.63
N ASP A 180 19.62 2.33 -9.48
CA ASP A 180 19.37 1.67 -8.21
C ASP A 180 20.57 0.94 -7.61
N THR A 181 21.78 1.08 -8.20
CA THR A 181 22.95 0.34 -7.79
C THR A 181 24.03 1.22 -7.16
N LEU A 182 24.69 0.68 -6.13
CA LEU A 182 25.89 1.29 -5.57
C LEU A 182 27.02 1.24 -6.61
N SER A 183 27.62 2.39 -6.89
CA SER A 183 28.77 2.44 -7.82
C SER A 183 29.97 1.68 -7.28
N THR A 184 30.83 1.19 -8.17
CA THR A 184 32.09 0.51 -7.77
C THR A 184 32.96 1.40 -6.90
N VAL A 185 32.97 2.70 -7.16
CA VAL A 185 33.70 3.69 -6.35
C VAL A 185 33.12 3.80 -4.94
N ALA A 186 31.78 3.78 -4.79
CA ALA A 186 31.14 3.81 -3.48
C ALA A 186 31.44 2.51 -2.69
N LYS A 187 31.33 1.35 -3.34
CA LYS A 187 31.66 0.04 -2.74
C LYS A 187 33.12 -0.03 -2.27
N ALA A 188 34.06 0.45 -3.10
CA ALA A 188 35.47 0.50 -2.77
C ALA A 188 35.77 1.42 -1.58
N ALA A 189 35.18 2.63 -1.56
CA ALA A 189 35.38 3.59 -0.47
C ALA A 189 34.85 3.06 0.88
N ILE A 190 33.71 2.36 0.87
CA ILE A 190 33.15 1.71 2.07
C ILE A 190 34.09 0.60 2.55
N ALA A 191 34.55 -0.26 1.64
CA ALA A 191 35.48 -1.35 1.97
C ALA A 191 36.81 -0.83 2.52
N GLU A 192 37.42 0.20 1.88
CA GLU A 192 38.60 0.89 2.35
C GLU A 192 38.44 1.39 3.79
N THR A 193 37.32 2.05 4.07
CA THR A 193 37.04 2.58 5.42
C THR A 193 36.94 1.47 6.45
N LEU A 194 36.37 0.33 6.10
CA LEU A 194 36.25 -0.83 6.98
C LEU A 194 37.61 -1.56 7.22
N THR A 195 38.66 -1.24 6.48
CA THR A 195 40.01 -1.76 6.85
C THR A 195 40.52 -1.12 8.14
N GLU A 196 40.08 0.10 8.44
CA GLU A 196 40.51 0.89 9.60
C GLU A 196 39.51 0.85 10.77
N SER A 197 38.29 0.33 10.52
CA SER A 197 37.21 0.33 11.52
C SER A 197 36.33 -0.91 11.34
N ASP A 198 35.69 -1.40 12.41
CA ASP A 198 34.76 -2.52 12.35
C ASP A 198 33.38 -2.11 11.79
N ALA A 199 33.08 -0.81 11.81
CA ALA A 199 31.84 -0.26 11.29
C ALA A 199 32.08 1.12 10.65
N VAL A 200 31.24 1.47 9.69
CA VAL A 200 31.20 2.80 9.06
C VAL A 200 29.77 3.24 8.83
N GLU A 201 29.47 4.46 9.21
CA GLU A 201 28.19 5.09 8.87
C GLU A 201 28.23 5.61 7.43
N ILE A 202 27.17 5.31 6.69
CA ILE A 202 26.92 5.90 5.38
C ILE A 202 25.57 6.59 5.37
N VAL A 203 25.45 7.62 4.56
CA VAL A 203 24.18 8.31 4.29
C VAL A 203 23.86 8.19 2.81
N ILE A 204 22.68 7.70 2.48
CA ILE A 204 22.11 7.81 1.14
C ILE A 204 21.40 9.15 1.09
N GLN A 205 22.00 10.12 0.38
CA GLN A 205 21.56 11.50 0.35
C GLN A 205 20.92 11.85 -0.99
N ALA A 206 19.87 12.70 -0.93
CA ALA A 206 19.16 13.23 -2.07
C ALA A 206 18.77 12.16 -3.12
N PRO A 207 18.17 11.03 -2.71
CA PRO A 207 17.73 10.03 -3.65
C PRO A 207 16.62 10.59 -4.52
N ARG A 208 16.76 10.45 -5.84
CA ARG A 208 15.78 10.90 -6.83
C ARG A 208 15.07 9.69 -7.41
N ILE A 209 13.75 9.73 -7.40
CA ILE A 209 12.89 8.70 -7.93
C ILE A 209 12.04 9.22 -9.08
N GLY A 210 11.74 8.34 -10.01
CA GLY A 210 10.82 8.57 -11.12
C GLY A 210 9.84 7.42 -11.26
N LYS A 211 8.81 7.61 -12.05
CA LYS A 211 7.81 6.57 -12.35
C LYS A 211 8.23 5.80 -13.60
N ARG A 212 8.16 4.47 -13.56
CA ARG A 212 8.51 3.60 -14.69
C ARG A 212 7.63 3.93 -15.90
N GLY A 213 8.26 4.22 -17.05
CA GLY A 213 7.58 4.45 -18.32
C GLY A 213 7.06 5.88 -18.52
N ASP A 214 7.13 6.75 -17.54
CA ASP A 214 6.72 8.15 -17.68
C ASP A 214 7.95 9.07 -17.78
N LYS A 215 8.24 9.53 -18.99
CA LYS A 215 9.35 10.46 -19.25
C LYS A 215 9.05 11.90 -18.81
N SER A 216 7.81 12.21 -18.48
CA SER A 216 7.36 13.56 -18.08
C SER A 216 7.31 13.72 -16.56
N THR A 217 7.56 12.66 -15.80
CA THR A 217 7.43 12.68 -14.34
C THR A 217 8.49 13.60 -13.73
N THR A 218 8.05 14.56 -12.96
CA THR A 218 8.92 15.38 -12.12
C THR A 218 9.66 14.47 -11.14
N LEU A 219 10.99 14.45 -11.21
CA LEU A 219 11.81 13.66 -10.30
C LEU A 219 11.56 14.14 -8.86
N ARG A 220 11.06 13.24 -8.03
CA ARG A 220 10.85 13.50 -6.60
C ARG A 220 12.12 13.19 -5.83
N THR A 221 12.50 14.06 -4.92
CA THR A 221 13.63 13.82 -4.00
C THR A 221 13.08 13.23 -2.70
N LEU A 222 13.63 12.11 -2.28
CA LEU A 222 13.31 11.51 -0.99
C LEU A 222 14.18 12.06 0.12
N GLN A 223 13.80 11.81 1.37
CA GLN A 223 14.65 12.09 2.52
C GLN A 223 15.90 11.20 2.53
N SER A 224 16.93 11.69 3.21
CA SER A 224 18.18 10.95 3.40
C SER A 224 17.98 9.77 4.34
N SER A 225 18.66 8.67 4.07
CA SER A 225 18.63 7.45 4.88
C SER A 225 20.03 7.12 5.39
N ASN A 226 20.13 6.75 6.65
CA ASN A 226 21.39 6.42 7.32
C ASN A 226 21.51 4.92 7.55
N PHE A 227 22.70 4.37 7.34
CA PHE A 227 22.99 2.96 7.56
C PHE A 227 24.35 2.80 8.23
N THR A 228 24.47 1.80 9.11
CA THR A 228 25.74 1.38 9.68
C THR A 228 26.23 0.15 8.94
N ILE A 229 27.29 0.28 8.13
CA ILE A 229 27.90 -0.87 7.45
C ILE A 229 28.90 -1.52 8.40
N VAL A 230 28.71 -2.80 8.65
CA VAL A 230 29.53 -3.57 9.58
C VAL A 230 30.35 -4.63 8.84
N ARG A 231 31.57 -4.89 9.33
CA ARG A 231 32.36 -6.02 8.89
C ARG A 231 31.64 -7.30 9.26
N SER A 232 31.44 -8.21 8.30
CA SER A 232 30.90 -9.54 8.61
C SER A 232 31.84 -10.21 9.62
N ARG A 233 31.33 -10.52 10.83
CA ARG A 233 32.06 -11.46 11.69
C ARG A 233 31.93 -12.80 11.00
N GLU A 234 33.04 -13.34 10.49
CA GLU A 234 33.09 -14.75 10.14
C GLU A 234 32.63 -15.52 11.36
N GLN A 235 31.59 -16.34 11.18
CA GLN A 235 31.13 -17.26 12.21
C GLN A 235 32.33 -18.21 12.50
N GLN A 236 32.97 -17.98 13.63
CA GLN A 236 33.93 -18.94 14.21
C GLN A 236 33.17 -20.13 14.77
#